data_fba7c169ad56332436206f511cf7d509
#
_entry.id   fba7c169ad56332436206f511cf7d509
#
_cell.length_a   1.000
_cell.length_b   1.000
_cell.length_c   1.000
_cell.angle_alpha   90.00
_cell.angle_beta   90.00
_cell.angle_gamma   90.00
#
_symmetry.space_group_name_H-M   'P 1'
#
loop_
_entity.id
_entity.type
_entity.pdbx_description
1 polymer ?
#
loop_
_entity_poly.entity_id
_entity_poly.type
_entity_poly.pdbx_seq_one_letter_code
_entity_poly.pdbx_strand_id
1 'polypeptide(L)'
;APLRELSDRDVQRFTVVDYESRVALVATHLDALLGIGRYDLIDDTTAEVAFNVSDAAQGKGVGSMLLEHLALVGYDAGVTRFVAEILPQNRRMLNVFKEAGYAVHHRLEDGVVTLNFDITPTAASTAVRIAREHRAESVSVGGILTPRSVAVVGASRREFSIGHTFLRNILEGGFTGEVYAVNPNAETVMGLPAYKSVTDLPGQIDLFILAVAAPQVIDVLERCAAKGAHALVIPSAHFAEEGERGWK
;
A
#
# COMPACT_ATOMS: atom_id res chain seq x y z
N ALA A 1 12.04 22.08 -23.99
CA ALA A 1 11.08 22.64 -24.94
C ALA A 1 9.92 23.21 -24.14
N PRO A 2 9.33 24.36 -24.49
CA PRO A 2 8.15 24.85 -23.80
C PRO A 2 7.04 23.81 -23.97
N LEU A 3 6.32 23.54 -22.86
CA LEU A 3 5.13 22.69 -22.88
C LEU A 3 4.19 23.27 -23.95
N ARG A 4 3.90 22.48 -24.98
CA ARG A 4 2.88 22.83 -25.96
C ARG A 4 1.55 22.92 -25.20
N GLU A 5 0.83 24.01 -25.33
CA GLU A 5 -0.54 24.08 -24.80
C GLU A 5 -1.33 22.91 -25.39
N LEU A 6 -1.91 22.10 -24.51
CA LEU A 6 -2.75 20.98 -24.92
C LEU A 6 -4.02 21.55 -25.55
N SER A 7 -4.41 21.05 -26.70
CA SER A 7 -5.72 21.38 -27.27
C SER A 7 -6.84 20.75 -26.42
N ASP A 8 -8.06 21.32 -26.49
CA ASP A 8 -9.25 20.73 -25.80
C ASP A 8 -9.46 19.27 -26.19
N ARG A 9 -9.11 18.89 -27.43
CA ARG A 9 -9.16 17.52 -27.93
C ARG A 9 -8.12 16.63 -27.23
N ASP A 10 -6.93 17.14 -26.96
CA ASP A 10 -5.88 16.41 -26.23
C ASP A 10 -6.28 16.26 -24.75
N VAL A 11 -6.83 17.32 -24.13
CA VAL A 11 -7.34 17.27 -22.77
C VAL A 11 -8.43 16.20 -22.67
N GLN A 12 -9.41 16.22 -23.58
CA GLN A 12 -10.49 15.22 -23.60
C GLN A 12 -9.93 13.79 -23.84
N ARG A 13 -8.96 13.64 -24.73
CA ARG A 13 -8.29 12.35 -24.97
C ARG A 13 -7.58 11.83 -23.70
N PHE A 14 -6.99 12.69 -22.90
CA PHE A 14 -6.21 12.30 -21.72
C PHE A 14 -7.02 12.16 -20.44
N THR A 15 -8.23 12.73 -20.37
CA THR A 15 -9.06 12.73 -19.16
C THR A 15 -10.28 11.82 -19.25
N VAL A 16 -10.75 11.47 -20.45
CA VAL A 16 -11.90 10.58 -20.62
C VAL A 16 -11.41 9.15 -20.87
N VAL A 17 -11.76 8.25 -19.98
CA VAL A 17 -11.53 6.80 -20.05
C VAL A 17 -12.85 6.11 -20.25
N ASP A 18 -12.92 5.16 -21.22
CA ASP A 18 -14.09 4.35 -21.51
C ASP A 18 -14.02 2.95 -20.88
N TYR A 19 -12.86 2.55 -20.39
CA TYR A 19 -12.53 1.22 -19.85
C TYR A 19 -12.71 0.07 -20.85
N GLU A 20 -12.82 0.38 -22.12
CA GLU A 20 -12.86 -0.58 -23.25
C GLU A 20 -11.62 -0.42 -24.12
N SER A 21 -11.53 0.70 -24.85
CA SER A 21 -10.38 1.02 -25.70
C SER A 21 -9.30 1.81 -24.96
N ARG A 22 -9.65 2.41 -23.85
CA ARG A 22 -8.77 3.25 -23.04
C ARG A 22 -8.97 3.01 -21.56
N VAL A 23 -7.91 2.60 -20.88
CA VAL A 23 -7.88 2.34 -19.44
C VAL A 23 -6.82 3.19 -18.77
N ALA A 24 -7.14 3.78 -17.63
CA ALA A 24 -6.21 4.48 -16.77
C ALA A 24 -6.32 4.01 -15.33
N LEU A 25 -5.17 3.79 -14.69
CA LEU A 25 -5.03 3.48 -13.27
C LEU A 25 -4.30 4.61 -12.58
N VAL A 26 -4.73 4.95 -11.38
CA VAL A 26 -4.10 5.95 -10.53
C VAL A 26 -3.54 5.30 -9.27
N ALA A 27 -2.33 5.66 -8.90
CA ALA A 27 -1.74 5.32 -7.61
C ALA A 27 -1.88 6.53 -6.68
N THR A 28 -2.52 6.32 -5.53
CA THR A 28 -2.70 7.36 -4.50
C THR A 28 -2.15 6.88 -3.16
N HIS A 29 -1.78 7.82 -2.31
CA HIS A 29 -1.50 7.57 -0.91
C HIS A 29 -2.13 8.71 -0.10
N LEU A 30 -3.12 8.36 0.76
CA LEU A 30 -4.03 9.33 1.35
C LEU A 30 -4.65 10.19 0.24
N ASP A 31 -4.57 11.52 0.32
CA ASP A 31 -5.09 12.45 -0.67
C ASP A 31 -4.09 12.83 -1.78
N ALA A 32 -2.89 12.25 -1.76
CA ALA A 32 -1.84 12.57 -2.73
C ALA A 32 -1.85 11.63 -3.93
N LEU A 33 -1.87 12.19 -5.15
CA LEU A 33 -1.66 11.46 -6.39
C LEU A 33 -0.16 11.16 -6.56
N LEU A 34 0.22 9.88 -6.56
CA LEU A 34 1.59 9.43 -6.72
C LEU A 34 1.97 9.17 -8.18
N GLY A 35 1.02 8.70 -8.98
CA GLY A 35 1.25 8.42 -10.38
C GLY A 35 0.01 7.96 -11.12
N ILE A 36 0.11 7.97 -12.44
CA ILE A 36 -0.92 7.50 -13.38
C ILE A 36 -0.22 6.59 -14.39
N GLY A 37 -0.85 5.45 -14.67
CA GLY A 37 -0.53 4.60 -15.81
C GLY A 37 -1.78 4.44 -16.66
N ARG A 38 -1.62 4.43 -17.97
CA ARG A 38 -2.73 4.22 -18.90
C ARG A 38 -2.30 3.41 -20.09
N TYR A 39 -3.26 2.76 -20.74
CA TYR A 39 -3.10 2.27 -22.09
C TYR A 39 -4.23 2.76 -23.00
N ASP A 40 -3.91 2.92 -24.27
CA ASP A 40 -4.83 3.21 -25.38
C ASP A 40 -4.65 2.11 -26.42
N LEU A 41 -5.74 1.43 -26.84
CA LEU A 41 -5.70 0.41 -27.90
C LEU A 41 -5.23 1.04 -29.22
N ILE A 42 -4.27 0.41 -29.87
CA ILE A 42 -3.84 0.70 -31.26
C ILE A 42 -4.60 -0.19 -32.23
N ASP A 43 -4.77 -1.45 -31.85
CA ASP A 43 -5.57 -2.46 -32.55
C ASP A 43 -6.21 -3.42 -31.53
N ASP A 44 -6.89 -4.46 -31.98
CA ASP A 44 -7.65 -5.39 -31.13
C ASP A 44 -6.80 -6.10 -30.07
N THR A 45 -5.46 -6.16 -30.23
CA THR A 45 -4.55 -6.92 -29.36
C THR A 45 -3.35 -6.13 -28.86
N THR A 46 -3.15 -4.92 -29.38
CA THR A 46 -1.99 -4.09 -29.09
C THR A 46 -2.44 -2.76 -28.47
N ALA A 47 -1.79 -2.34 -27.40
CA ALA A 47 -2.05 -1.05 -26.76
C ALA A 47 -0.77 -0.25 -26.56
N GLU A 48 -0.86 1.07 -26.75
CA GLU A 48 0.16 2.04 -26.34
C GLU A 48 0.03 2.31 -24.85
N VAL A 49 1.11 2.15 -24.08
CA VAL A 49 1.12 2.37 -22.64
C VAL A 49 1.97 3.59 -22.28
N ALA A 50 1.47 4.42 -21.37
CA ALA A 50 2.14 5.59 -20.87
C ALA A 50 2.03 5.72 -19.35
N PHE A 51 3.09 6.27 -18.72
CA PHE A 51 3.16 6.46 -17.26
C PHE A 51 3.63 7.86 -16.92
N ASN A 52 3.05 8.40 -15.86
CA ASN A 52 3.52 9.61 -15.21
C ASN A 52 3.58 9.35 -13.69
N VAL A 53 4.76 9.50 -13.08
CA VAL A 53 4.97 9.30 -11.65
C VAL A 53 5.57 10.58 -11.08
N SER A 54 4.94 11.11 -10.02
CA SER A 54 5.41 12.33 -9.37
C SER A 54 6.85 12.17 -8.87
N ASP A 55 7.64 13.24 -8.91
CA ASP A 55 9.07 13.21 -8.54
C ASP A 55 9.27 12.66 -7.11
N ALA A 56 8.38 13.02 -6.19
CA ALA A 56 8.40 12.55 -4.81
C ALA A 56 8.14 11.03 -4.66
N ALA A 57 7.50 10.40 -5.64
CA ALA A 57 7.16 8.98 -5.66
C ALA A 57 8.08 8.14 -6.56
N GLN A 58 8.98 8.77 -7.32
CA GLN A 58 9.95 8.04 -8.13
C GLN A 58 10.90 7.21 -7.29
N GLY A 59 11.30 6.04 -7.83
CA GLY A 59 12.18 5.08 -7.12
C GLY A 59 11.50 4.28 -6.00
N LYS A 60 10.20 4.48 -5.77
CA LYS A 60 9.41 3.77 -4.75
C LYS A 60 8.58 2.60 -5.31
N GLY A 61 8.80 2.20 -6.57
CA GLY A 61 8.11 1.08 -7.20
C GLY A 61 6.74 1.39 -7.80
N VAL A 62 6.26 2.65 -7.73
CA VAL A 62 4.93 3.06 -8.24
C VAL A 62 4.77 2.74 -9.73
N GLY A 63 5.78 3.06 -10.56
CA GLY A 63 5.72 2.78 -11.99
C GLY A 63 5.65 1.27 -12.31
N SER A 64 6.37 0.45 -11.56
CA SER A 64 6.35 -1.01 -11.72
C SER A 64 4.99 -1.59 -11.32
N MET A 65 4.42 -1.11 -10.22
CA MET A 65 3.08 -1.53 -9.77
C MET A 65 2.01 -1.15 -10.79
N LEU A 66 2.05 0.07 -11.33
CA LEU A 66 1.12 0.51 -12.37
C LEU A 66 1.25 -0.34 -13.63
N LEU A 67 2.48 -0.67 -14.07
CA LEU A 67 2.71 -1.54 -15.23
C LEU A 67 2.14 -2.94 -15.00
N GLU A 68 2.37 -3.55 -13.85
CA GLU A 68 1.85 -4.88 -13.50
C GLU A 68 0.32 -4.92 -13.54
N HIS A 69 -0.33 -3.93 -12.93
CA HIS A 69 -1.80 -3.89 -12.93
C HIS A 69 -2.38 -3.58 -14.30
N LEU A 70 -1.77 -2.66 -15.07
CA LEU A 70 -2.23 -2.41 -16.45
C LEU A 70 -2.04 -3.62 -17.35
N ALA A 71 -0.96 -4.38 -17.19
CA ALA A 71 -0.73 -5.61 -17.96
C ALA A 71 -1.78 -6.68 -17.63
N LEU A 72 -2.18 -6.82 -16.36
CA LEU A 72 -3.25 -7.74 -15.96
C LEU A 72 -4.60 -7.32 -16.55
N VAL A 73 -4.99 -6.06 -16.37
CA VAL A 73 -6.25 -5.52 -16.91
C VAL A 73 -6.28 -5.64 -18.44
N GLY A 74 -5.17 -5.30 -19.11
CA GLY A 74 -5.07 -5.42 -20.56
C GLY A 74 -5.18 -6.87 -21.03
N TYR A 75 -4.49 -7.81 -20.36
CA TYR A 75 -4.54 -9.22 -20.68
C TYR A 75 -5.96 -9.79 -20.52
N ASP A 76 -6.65 -9.44 -19.44
CA ASP A 76 -8.04 -9.85 -19.21
C ASP A 76 -9.01 -9.27 -20.26
N ALA A 77 -8.67 -8.09 -20.83
CA ALA A 77 -9.41 -7.46 -21.91
C ALA A 77 -9.00 -7.95 -23.31
N GLY A 78 -8.07 -8.92 -23.43
CA GLY A 78 -7.63 -9.51 -24.69
C GLY A 78 -6.41 -8.82 -25.34
N VAL A 79 -5.80 -7.83 -24.67
CA VAL A 79 -4.54 -7.22 -25.12
C VAL A 79 -3.40 -8.21 -24.86
N THR A 80 -2.60 -8.47 -25.87
CA THR A 80 -1.45 -9.37 -25.76
C THR A 80 -0.11 -8.63 -25.82
N ARG A 81 -0.12 -7.38 -26.30
CA ARG A 81 1.10 -6.61 -26.53
C ARG A 81 0.98 -5.18 -26.08
N PHE A 82 2.02 -4.72 -25.39
CA PHE A 82 2.21 -3.29 -25.08
C PHE A 82 3.35 -2.70 -25.92
N VAL A 83 3.11 -1.44 -26.35
CA VAL A 83 4.10 -0.57 -26.96
C VAL A 83 4.24 0.69 -26.10
N ALA A 84 5.46 1.18 -25.93
CA ALA A 84 5.72 2.42 -25.20
C ALA A 84 6.81 3.24 -25.90
N GLU A 85 6.63 4.54 -25.93
CA GLU A 85 7.65 5.50 -26.36
C GLU A 85 8.30 6.17 -25.17
N ILE A 86 9.63 6.12 -25.09
CA ILE A 86 10.40 6.63 -23.96
C ILE A 86 11.55 7.47 -24.45
N LEU A 87 11.75 8.62 -23.81
CA LEU A 87 12.95 9.42 -24.04
C LEU A 87 14.19 8.67 -23.54
N PRO A 88 15.31 8.61 -24.32
CA PRO A 88 16.50 7.85 -23.97
C PRO A 88 17.12 8.22 -22.62
N GLN A 89 16.94 9.46 -22.17
CA GLN A 89 17.39 9.96 -20.88
C GLN A 89 16.56 9.45 -19.70
N ASN A 90 15.34 8.94 -19.93
CA ASN A 90 14.48 8.39 -18.88
C ASN A 90 14.86 6.94 -18.54
N ARG A 91 16.10 6.78 -18.04
CA ARG A 91 16.65 5.47 -17.66
C ARG A 91 15.82 4.74 -16.58
N ARG A 92 15.16 5.50 -15.72
CA ARG A 92 14.32 4.91 -14.66
C ARG A 92 13.14 4.16 -15.25
N MET A 93 12.47 4.75 -16.22
CA MET A 93 11.33 4.10 -16.88
C MET A 93 11.78 2.89 -17.71
N LEU A 94 12.92 2.99 -18.41
CA LEU A 94 13.52 1.85 -19.11
C LEU A 94 13.79 0.65 -18.16
N ASN A 95 14.23 0.92 -16.93
CA ASN A 95 14.44 -0.13 -15.93
C ASN A 95 13.13 -0.77 -15.47
N VAL A 96 12.06 0.02 -15.27
CA VAL A 96 10.73 -0.51 -14.93
C VAL A 96 10.30 -1.59 -15.90
N PHE A 97 10.42 -1.34 -17.20
CA PHE A 97 10.06 -2.32 -18.23
C PHE A 97 10.98 -3.54 -18.25
N LYS A 98 12.29 -3.35 -18.07
CA LYS A 98 13.26 -4.47 -18.04
C LYS A 98 13.06 -5.37 -16.81
N GLU A 99 12.70 -4.79 -15.67
CA GLU A 99 12.54 -5.51 -14.39
C GLU A 99 11.16 -6.14 -14.23
N ALA A 100 10.22 -5.89 -15.14
CA ALA A 100 8.86 -6.41 -15.08
C ALA A 100 8.74 -7.92 -15.40
N GLY A 101 9.83 -8.55 -15.86
CA GLY A 101 9.87 -9.98 -16.17
C GLY A 101 9.30 -10.35 -17.55
N TYR A 102 9.05 -9.35 -18.40
CA TYR A 102 8.66 -9.57 -19.80
C TYR A 102 9.89 -9.50 -20.73
N ALA A 103 9.79 -10.17 -21.89
CA ALA A 103 10.79 -10.07 -22.94
C ALA A 103 10.58 -8.74 -23.70
N VAL A 104 11.37 -7.72 -23.35
CA VAL A 104 11.24 -6.38 -23.92
C VAL A 104 12.16 -6.21 -25.10
N HIS A 105 11.61 -5.92 -26.27
CA HIS A 105 12.35 -5.48 -27.46
C HIS A 105 12.36 -3.96 -27.52
N HIS A 106 13.50 -3.38 -27.84
CA HIS A 106 13.63 -1.94 -27.95
C HIS A 106 14.30 -1.53 -29.25
N ARG A 107 13.89 -0.41 -29.82
CA ARG A 107 14.45 0.22 -31.01
C ARG A 107 14.60 1.71 -30.74
N LEU A 108 15.74 2.26 -31.16
CA LEU A 108 15.98 3.70 -31.12
C LEU A 108 15.74 4.26 -32.53
N GLU A 109 14.71 5.10 -32.68
CA GLU A 109 14.38 5.78 -33.93
C GLU A 109 14.07 7.26 -33.63
N ASP A 110 14.57 8.18 -34.44
CA ASP A 110 14.33 9.62 -34.34
C ASP A 110 14.52 10.23 -32.93
N GLY A 111 15.44 9.68 -32.13
CA GLY A 111 15.74 10.15 -30.79
C GLY A 111 14.74 9.66 -29.71
N VAL A 112 13.86 8.73 -30.04
CA VAL A 112 12.91 8.09 -29.12
C VAL A 112 13.21 6.58 -29.04
N VAL A 113 13.10 6.00 -27.87
CA VAL A 113 13.18 4.54 -27.67
C VAL A 113 11.77 3.98 -27.68
N THR A 114 11.43 3.24 -28.72
CA THR A 114 10.21 2.46 -28.80
C THR A 114 10.43 1.11 -28.15
N LEU A 115 9.62 0.77 -27.15
CA LEU A 115 9.58 -0.54 -26.52
C LEU A 115 8.39 -1.34 -27.07
N ASN A 116 8.58 -2.64 -27.20
CA ASN A 116 7.54 -3.58 -27.60
C ASN A 116 7.72 -4.87 -26.81
N PHE A 117 6.68 -5.33 -26.14
CA PHE A 117 6.73 -6.56 -25.34
C PHE A 117 5.35 -7.22 -25.23
N ASP A 118 5.37 -8.54 -25.17
CA ASP A 118 4.20 -9.36 -24.92
C ASP A 118 3.87 -9.31 -23.43
N ILE A 119 2.59 -9.05 -23.09
CA ILE A 119 2.10 -8.98 -21.71
C ILE A 119 1.44 -10.29 -21.25
N THR A 120 1.40 -11.32 -22.10
CA THR A 120 0.95 -12.64 -21.67
C THR A 120 1.72 -13.08 -20.43
N PRO A 121 1.03 -13.48 -19.35
CA PRO A 121 1.70 -13.87 -18.11
C PRO A 121 2.72 -14.99 -18.34
N THR A 122 3.97 -14.72 -17.98
CA THR A 122 5.06 -15.69 -18.01
C THR A 122 5.41 -16.17 -16.60
N ALA A 123 6.15 -17.26 -16.48
CA ALA A 123 6.69 -17.68 -15.18
C ALA A 123 7.57 -16.57 -14.56
N ALA A 124 8.33 -15.84 -15.39
CA ALA A 124 9.19 -14.73 -14.94
C ALA A 124 8.37 -13.54 -14.45
N SER A 125 7.39 -13.05 -15.22
CA SER A 125 6.54 -11.92 -14.80
C SER A 125 5.70 -12.25 -13.57
N THR A 126 5.20 -13.47 -13.47
CA THR A 126 4.47 -13.97 -12.30
C THR A 126 5.37 -14.03 -11.08
N ALA A 127 6.61 -14.51 -11.20
CA ALA A 127 7.57 -14.56 -10.10
C ALA A 127 7.94 -13.15 -9.60
N VAL A 128 8.13 -12.17 -10.50
CA VAL A 128 8.39 -10.77 -10.14
C VAL A 128 7.23 -10.19 -9.32
N ARG A 129 5.99 -10.40 -9.77
CA ARG A 129 4.78 -9.95 -9.08
C ARG A 129 4.67 -10.58 -7.69
N ILE A 130 4.78 -11.91 -7.59
CA ILE A 130 4.72 -12.62 -6.29
C ILE A 130 5.83 -12.15 -5.35
N ALA A 131 7.06 -11.96 -5.83
CA ALA A 131 8.16 -11.46 -5.01
C ALA A 131 7.90 -10.04 -4.48
N ARG A 132 7.20 -9.20 -5.23
CA ARG A 132 6.80 -7.86 -4.79
C ARG A 132 5.69 -7.91 -3.74
N GLU A 133 4.65 -8.73 -3.97
CA GLU A 133 3.58 -8.98 -3.00
C GLU A 133 4.16 -9.50 -1.68
N HIS A 134 5.00 -10.54 -1.70
CA HIS A 134 5.65 -11.09 -0.51
C HIS A 134 6.53 -10.07 0.21
N ARG A 135 7.23 -9.18 -0.53
CA ARG A 135 8.03 -8.12 0.10
C ARG A 135 7.14 -7.11 0.81
N ALA A 136 6.02 -6.70 0.22
CA ALA A 136 5.06 -5.79 0.83
C ALA A 136 4.42 -6.42 2.07
N GLU A 137 4.01 -7.68 1.98
CA GLU A 137 3.50 -8.48 3.10
C GLU A 137 4.54 -8.61 4.22
N SER A 138 5.79 -8.94 3.89
CA SER A 138 6.88 -9.09 4.87
C SER A 138 7.15 -7.79 5.63
N VAL A 139 7.09 -6.64 4.97
CA VAL A 139 7.23 -5.33 5.63
C VAL A 139 6.06 -5.08 6.58
N SER A 140 4.85 -5.40 6.16
CA SER A 140 3.63 -5.23 6.96
C SER A 140 3.64 -6.17 8.18
N VAL A 141 3.96 -7.45 7.98
CA VAL A 141 4.02 -8.47 9.05
C VAL A 141 5.22 -8.23 9.98
N GLY A 142 6.33 -7.70 9.46
CA GLY A 142 7.51 -7.37 10.26
C GLY A 142 7.21 -6.43 11.43
N GLY A 143 6.33 -5.45 11.23
CA GLY A 143 5.87 -4.53 12.29
C GLY A 143 5.13 -5.23 13.44
N ILE A 144 4.50 -6.39 13.17
CA ILE A 144 3.84 -7.22 14.19
C ILE A 144 4.84 -8.16 14.86
N LEU A 145 5.75 -8.77 14.08
CA LEU A 145 6.62 -9.84 14.58
C LEU A 145 7.88 -9.32 15.29
N THR A 146 8.35 -8.13 14.97
CA THR A 146 9.59 -7.55 15.52
C THR A 146 9.42 -6.08 15.92
N PRO A 147 8.38 -5.71 16.70
CA PRO A 147 8.20 -4.33 17.14
C PRO A 147 9.32 -3.97 18.15
N ARG A 148 9.72 -2.70 18.19
CA ARG A 148 10.63 -2.14 19.20
C ARG A 148 9.85 -1.52 20.35
N SER A 149 8.59 -1.18 20.10
CA SER A 149 7.69 -0.61 21.10
C SER A 149 6.26 -1.18 20.93
N VAL A 150 5.62 -1.47 22.06
CA VAL A 150 4.26 -2.01 22.12
C VAL A 150 3.40 -1.20 23.07
N ALA A 151 2.23 -0.78 22.65
CA ALA A 151 1.23 -0.17 23.52
C ALA A 151 -0.03 -1.04 23.63
N VAL A 152 -0.44 -1.35 24.86
CA VAL A 152 -1.70 -2.05 25.13
C VAL A 152 -2.76 -1.03 25.51
N VAL A 153 -3.71 -0.78 24.60
CA VAL A 153 -4.85 0.11 24.82
C VAL A 153 -6.00 -0.69 25.44
N GLY A 154 -6.48 -0.23 26.57
CA GLY A 154 -7.37 -1.02 27.44
C GLY A 154 -6.61 -1.95 28.39
N ALA A 155 -5.32 -1.68 28.63
CA ALA A 155 -4.56 -2.34 29.69
C ALA A 155 -5.31 -2.24 31.04
N SER A 156 -5.43 -3.33 31.77
CA SER A 156 -6.31 -3.41 32.93
C SER A 156 -5.61 -4.03 34.14
N ARG A 157 -5.97 -3.56 35.33
CA ARG A 157 -5.62 -4.20 36.62
C ARG A 157 -6.47 -5.42 36.90
N ARG A 158 -7.60 -5.58 36.20
CA ARG A 158 -8.51 -6.72 36.38
C ARG A 158 -7.88 -7.96 35.77
N GLU A 159 -7.56 -8.94 36.61
CA GLU A 159 -7.07 -10.23 36.18
C GLU A 159 -8.02 -10.90 35.16
N PHE A 160 -7.47 -11.68 34.27
CA PHE A 160 -8.20 -12.39 33.21
C PHE A 160 -8.93 -11.52 32.19
N SER A 161 -8.83 -10.18 32.28
CA SER A 161 -9.27 -9.33 31.17
C SER A 161 -8.27 -9.43 29.99
N ILE A 162 -8.77 -9.22 28.77
CA ILE A 162 -7.94 -9.27 27.55
C ILE A 162 -6.71 -8.36 27.68
N GLY A 163 -6.92 -7.09 28.07
CA GLY A 163 -5.84 -6.13 28.21
C GLY A 163 -4.83 -6.48 29.31
N HIS A 164 -5.28 -7.11 30.42
CA HIS A 164 -4.40 -7.62 31.46
C HIS A 164 -3.54 -8.78 30.94
N THR A 165 -4.19 -9.74 30.27
CA THR A 165 -3.51 -10.93 29.76
C THR A 165 -2.45 -10.60 28.72
N PHE A 166 -2.77 -9.70 27.77
CA PHE A 166 -1.78 -9.25 26.79
C PHE A 166 -0.59 -8.55 27.44
N LEU A 167 -0.85 -7.58 28.35
CA LEU A 167 0.21 -6.85 29.01
C LEU A 167 1.12 -7.80 29.82
N ARG A 168 0.52 -8.71 30.59
CA ARG A 168 1.26 -9.73 31.34
C ARG A 168 2.15 -10.58 30.44
N ASN A 169 1.57 -11.12 29.36
CA ASN A 169 2.30 -11.99 28.46
C ASN A 169 3.49 -11.29 27.77
N ILE A 170 3.36 -9.99 27.48
CA ILE A 170 4.46 -9.19 26.94
C ILE A 170 5.58 -9.02 27.98
N LEU A 171 5.21 -8.66 29.20
CA LEU A 171 6.18 -8.43 30.30
C LEU A 171 6.89 -9.72 30.75
N GLU A 172 6.14 -10.82 30.85
CA GLU A 172 6.68 -12.12 31.26
C GLU A 172 7.34 -12.89 30.12
N GLY A 173 6.94 -12.60 28.86
CA GLY A 173 7.45 -13.25 27.65
C GLY A 173 8.84 -12.83 27.21
N GLY A 174 9.53 -11.96 27.96
CA GLY A 174 10.90 -11.53 27.66
C GLY A 174 11.00 -10.52 26.53
N PHE A 175 9.94 -9.78 26.23
CA PHE A 175 10.01 -8.67 25.29
C PHE A 175 10.98 -7.60 25.78
N THR A 176 11.95 -7.24 24.98
CA THR A 176 13.06 -6.33 25.34
C THR A 176 12.83 -4.88 24.89
N GLY A 177 11.76 -4.61 24.16
CA GLY A 177 11.38 -3.28 23.70
C GLY A 177 10.62 -2.49 24.76
N GLU A 178 10.18 -1.29 24.37
CA GLU A 178 9.40 -0.41 25.24
C GLU A 178 7.94 -0.88 25.31
N VAL A 179 7.38 -0.93 26.54
CA VAL A 179 6.00 -1.36 26.78
C VAL A 179 5.22 -0.23 27.43
N TYR A 180 4.08 0.09 26.84
CA TYR A 180 3.21 1.17 27.30
C TYR A 180 1.80 0.64 27.63
N ALA A 181 1.28 1.07 28.78
CA ALA A 181 -0.11 0.79 29.18
C ALA A 181 -0.97 2.04 28.94
N VAL A 182 -2.11 1.87 28.26
CA VAL A 182 -3.11 2.94 28.09
C VAL A 182 -4.40 2.55 28.80
N ASN A 183 -4.77 3.33 29.83
CA ASN A 183 -6.01 3.14 30.60
C ASN A 183 -6.46 4.50 31.18
N PRO A 184 -7.65 5.03 30.78
CA PRO A 184 -8.12 6.33 31.28
C PRO A 184 -8.42 6.35 32.79
N ASN A 185 -8.64 5.18 33.40
CA ASN A 185 -9.10 5.03 34.79
C ASN A 185 -8.04 4.52 35.76
N ALA A 186 -6.78 4.37 35.31
CA ALA A 186 -5.67 3.91 36.15
C ALA A 186 -4.48 4.87 36.06
N GLU A 187 -3.71 4.96 37.13
CA GLU A 187 -2.41 5.66 37.14
C GLU A 187 -1.27 4.70 36.82
N THR A 188 -1.44 3.44 37.24
CA THR A 188 -0.47 2.37 36.97
C THR A 188 -1.20 1.06 36.64
N VAL A 189 -0.63 0.25 35.78
CA VAL A 189 -1.06 -1.11 35.48
C VAL A 189 0.16 -2.03 35.47
N MET A 190 0.18 -3.05 36.31
CA MET A 190 1.29 -4.02 36.42
C MET A 190 2.67 -3.36 36.62
N GLY A 191 2.72 -2.27 37.40
CA GLY A 191 3.95 -1.53 37.67
C GLY A 191 4.34 -0.52 36.60
N LEU A 192 3.70 -0.48 35.46
CA LEU A 192 3.91 0.52 34.42
C LEU A 192 3.03 1.75 34.64
N PRO A 193 3.52 2.98 34.39
CA PRO A 193 2.67 4.17 34.29
C PRO A 193 1.59 3.96 33.22
N ALA A 194 0.34 4.33 33.52
CA ALA A 194 -0.77 4.23 32.58
C ALA A 194 -1.08 5.62 31.98
N TYR A 195 -1.02 5.69 30.66
CA TYR A 195 -1.40 6.88 29.91
C TYR A 195 -2.91 6.95 29.77
N LYS A 196 -3.49 8.14 29.82
CA LYS A 196 -4.95 8.32 29.74
C LYS A 196 -5.49 8.11 28.35
N SER A 197 -4.70 8.44 27.33
CA SER A 197 -5.04 8.33 25.91
C SER A 197 -3.82 7.87 25.08
N VAL A 198 -4.10 7.33 23.90
CA VAL A 198 -3.07 7.04 22.88
C VAL A 198 -2.28 8.30 22.52
N THR A 199 -2.95 9.46 22.49
CA THR A 199 -2.31 10.76 22.18
C THR A 199 -1.24 11.17 23.19
N ASP A 200 -1.32 10.69 24.43
CA ASP A 200 -0.39 11.04 25.50
C ASP A 200 0.91 10.20 25.47
N LEU A 201 0.95 9.14 24.65
CA LEU A 201 2.09 8.27 24.52
C LEU A 201 3.32 9.03 23.96
N PRO A 202 4.53 8.73 24.43
CA PRO A 202 5.76 9.33 23.91
C PRO A 202 6.09 8.77 22.51
N GLY A 203 6.51 9.64 21.59
CA GLY A 203 7.04 9.21 20.29
C GLY A 203 6.06 8.45 19.40
N GLN A 204 6.63 7.66 18.49
CA GLN A 204 5.90 6.70 17.63
C GLN A 204 5.94 5.32 18.28
N ILE A 205 4.85 4.57 18.11
CA ILE A 205 4.72 3.21 18.63
C ILE A 205 4.60 2.25 17.47
N ASP A 206 5.43 1.21 17.44
CA ASP A 206 5.45 0.24 16.33
C ASP A 206 4.20 -0.65 16.31
N LEU A 207 3.76 -1.14 17.48
CA LEU A 207 2.62 -2.05 17.59
C LEU A 207 1.62 -1.58 18.65
N PHE A 208 0.36 -1.48 18.28
CA PHE A 208 -0.75 -1.29 19.21
C PHE A 208 -1.58 -2.57 19.36
N ILE A 209 -1.96 -2.90 20.58
CA ILE A 209 -2.91 -3.97 20.90
C ILE A 209 -4.16 -3.31 21.47
N LEU A 210 -5.28 -3.38 20.74
CA LEU A 210 -6.53 -2.71 21.11
C LEU A 210 -7.45 -3.66 21.88
N ALA A 211 -7.28 -3.73 23.20
CA ALA A 211 -8.11 -4.54 24.11
C ALA A 211 -9.28 -3.71 24.68
N VAL A 212 -10.04 -3.08 23.82
CA VAL A 212 -11.20 -2.23 24.13
C VAL A 212 -12.48 -2.86 23.59
N ALA A 213 -13.65 -2.38 24.04
CA ALA A 213 -14.94 -2.87 23.54
C ALA A 213 -15.13 -2.46 22.06
N ALA A 214 -15.81 -3.31 21.27
CA ALA A 214 -16.00 -3.12 19.82
C ALA A 214 -16.49 -1.70 19.42
N PRO A 215 -17.45 -1.06 20.12
CA PRO A 215 -17.86 0.30 19.77
C PRO A 215 -16.77 1.38 19.90
N GLN A 216 -15.69 1.09 20.63
CA GLN A 216 -14.59 2.03 20.85
C GLN A 216 -13.44 1.82 19.87
N VAL A 217 -13.43 0.71 19.13
CA VAL A 217 -12.30 0.31 18.29
C VAL A 217 -12.01 1.32 17.22
N ILE A 218 -13.01 1.84 16.51
CA ILE A 218 -12.82 2.78 15.41
C ILE A 218 -12.19 4.09 15.89
N ASP A 219 -12.73 4.69 16.97
CA ASP A 219 -12.19 5.92 17.54
C ASP A 219 -10.73 5.74 18.02
N VAL A 220 -10.43 4.62 18.66
CA VAL A 220 -9.07 4.30 19.12
C VAL A 220 -8.14 4.05 17.94
N LEU A 221 -8.60 3.36 16.90
CA LEU A 221 -7.84 3.08 15.68
C LEU A 221 -7.44 4.38 14.97
N GLU A 222 -8.34 5.33 14.83
CA GLU A 222 -8.05 6.65 14.23
C GLU A 222 -6.96 7.40 15.01
N ARG A 223 -7.01 7.34 16.34
CA ARG A 223 -5.96 7.93 17.20
C ARG A 223 -4.63 7.21 17.07
N CYS A 224 -4.63 5.88 16.95
CA CYS A 224 -3.41 5.11 16.69
C CYS A 224 -2.81 5.45 15.31
N ALA A 225 -3.63 5.57 14.27
CA ALA A 225 -3.20 5.97 12.93
C ALA A 225 -2.59 7.38 12.94
N ALA A 226 -3.23 8.34 13.60
CA ALA A 226 -2.71 9.71 13.77
C ALA A 226 -1.38 9.74 14.55
N LYS A 227 -1.11 8.73 15.40
CA LYS A 227 0.14 8.57 16.14
C LYS A 227 1.23 7.85 15.33
N GLY A 228 0.92 7.44 14.08
CA GLY A 228 1.87 6.78 13.18
C GLY A 228 2.02 5.28 13.46
N ALA A 229 0.94 4.59 13.87
CA ALA A 229 0.94 3.15 14.10
C ALA A 229 1.40 2.39 12.85
N HIS A 230 2.38 1.49 13.00
CA HIS A 230 2.84 0.62 11.93
C HIS A 230 2.04 -0.69 11.88
N ALA A 231 1.59 -1.18 13.02
CA ALA A 231 0.83 -2.41 13.13
C ALA A 231 -0.20 -2.34 14.25
N LEU A 232 -1.30 -3.09 14.09
CA LEU A 232 -2.39 -3.19 15.05
C LEU A 232 -2.80 -4.65 15.24
N VAL A 233 -3.06 -5.03 16.49
CA VAL A 233 -3.71 -6.29 16.86
C VAL A 233 -5.00 -5.95 17.60
N ILE A 234 -6.12 -6.45 17.10
CA ILE A 234 -7.46 -6.18 17.64
C ILE A 234 -8.06 -7.50 18.10
N PRO A 235 -7.86 -7.91 19.35
CA PRO A 235 -8.39 -9.16 19.89
C PRO A 235 -9.87 -9.04 20.31
N SER A 236 -10.54 -7.93 20.03
CA SER A 236 -11.93 -7.70 20.39
C SER A 236 -12.85 -8.58 19.55
N ALA A 237 -13.93 -9.07 20.17
CA ALA A 237 -15.04 -9.77 19.52
C ALA A 237 -16.26 -8.83 19.39
N HIS A 238 -17.36 -9.31 18.86
CA HIS A 238 -18.62 -8.59 18.63
C HIS A 238 -18.57 -7.64 17.42
N PHE A 239 -17.96 -8.13 16.34
CA PHE A 239 -18.01 -7.50 15.01
C PHE A 239 -19.00 -8.26 14.09
N ALA A 240 -18.67 -8.41 12.83
CA ALA A 240 -19.52 -9.03 11.81
C ALA A 240 -20.00 -10.45 12.12
N GLU A 241 -19.32 -11.17 13.03
CA GLU A 241 -19.73 -12.48 13.51
C GLU A 241 -21.07 -12.46 14.28
N GLU A 242 -21.54 -11.30 14.76
CA GLU A 242 -22.85 -11.14 15.40
C GLU A 242 -23.97 -10.75 14.41
N GLY A 243 -23.74 -10.85 13.09
CA GLY A 243 -24.71 -10.53 12.04
C GLY A 243 -24.97 -9.03 11.90
N GLU A 244 -26.22 -8.62 11.62
CA GLU A 244 -26.57 -7.22 11.30
C GLU A 244 -26.15 -6.19 12.37
N ARG A 245 -25.99 -6.60 13.62
CA ARG A 245 -25.52 -5.72 14.70
C ARG A 245 -24.03 -5.43 14.64
N GLY A 246 -23.26 -6.37 14.09
CA GLY A 246 -21.81 -6.24 13.96
C GLY A 246 -21.34 -5.48 12.71
N TRP A 247 -22.26 -5.16 11.78
CA TRP A 247 -21.96 -4.41 10.55
C TRP A 247 -22.15 -2.89 10.69
N LYS A 248 -22.57 -2.41 11.83
CA LYS A 248 -22.74 -0.97 12.14
C LYS A 248 -21.56 -0.44 12.93
#